data_b4cb2d018d199196c81ee122af507a0b
#
_entry.id   b4cb2d018d199196c81ee122af507a0b
#
_cell.length_a   1.000
_cell.length_b   1.000
_cell.length_c   1.000
_cell.angle_alpha   90.00
_cell.angle_beta   90.00
_cell.angle_gamma   90.00
#
_symmetry.space_group_name_H-M   'P 1'
#
loop_
_entity.id
_entity.type
_entity.pdbx_description
1 polymer ?
#
loop_
_entity_poly.entity_id
_entity_poly.type
_entity_poly.pdbx_seq_one_letter_code
_entity_poly.pdbx_strand_id
1 'polypeptide(L)'
;MTASSNATHLRKTLKDGSFSLVDASLNETYHNWAGAFAEAMGHYATPALALLEKAGHSLECLRLWDVCFGLGYNSFAFIQAFLASPLLGKVQTLEIQAVEIDGSLAPLWQEVLAQAHFSPLMQAFQVSQVQTAYGYLLSFQAKDASFALPDVHIHIYIADALAVLPQWLETQASPVDLIFHDAFSPSKVPHLWSSDVFKVYASVLNPTHGGILTYSLARSVKTAVESAGLVWEKLPPLGWKKGAMLVQRPNAGSTAAHL
;
A
#
# COMPACT_ATOMS: atom_id res chain seq x y z
N MET A 1 -22.51 14.76 14.21
CA MET A 1 -22.99 15.43 12.98
C MET A 1 -22.10 14.97 11.86
N THR A 2 -22.56 13.99 11.09
CA THR A 2 -21.82 13.39 9.96
C THR A 2 -21.93 14.35 8.78
N ALA A 3 -20.82 14.98 8.44
CA ALA A 3 -20.71 15.73 7.20
C ALA A 3 -20.67 14.72 6.04
N SER A 4 -21.84 14.46 5.45
CA SER A 4 -21.94 13.79 4.15
C SER A 4 -21.44 14.79 3.11
N SER A 5 -20.13 14.78 2.84
CA SER A 5 -19.62 15.43 1.64
C SER A 5 -19.88 14.49 0.46
N ASN A 6 -20.92 14.79 -0.34
CA ASN A 6 -21.03 14.28 -1.69
C ASN A 6 -19.87 14.89 -2.52
N ALA A 7 -18.67 14.44 -2.29
CA ALA A 7 -17.54 14.80 -3.13
C ALA A 7 -17.73 14.06 -4.47
N THR A 8 -18.20 14.80 -5.47
CA THR A 8 -18.32 14.29 -6.83
C THR A 8 -16.91 14.21 -7.40
N HIS A 9 -16.27 13.06 -7.27
CA HIS A 9 -14.95 12.82 -7.86
C HIS A 9 -15.04 12.84 -9.38
N LEU A 10 -14.22 13.67 -10.01
CA LEU A 10 -14.06 13.65 -11.45
C LEU A 10 -13.19 12.44 -11.86
N ARG A 11 -13.79 11.49 -12.55
CA ARG A 11 -13.10 10.30 -13.07
C ARG A 11 -12.30 10.65 -14.33
N LYS A 12 -11.08 10.14 -14.44
CA LYS A 12 -10.19 10.25 -15.61
C LYS A 12 -9.68 8.88 -16.02
N THR A 13 -9.73 8.58 -17.32
CA THR A 13 -9.01 7.43 -17.89
C THR A 13 -7.55 7.82 -18.10
N LEU A 14 -6.64 6.96 -17.69
CA LEU A 14 -5.20 7.16 -17.76
C LEU A 14 -4.62 6.45 -19.00
N LYS A 15 -3.35 6.70 -19.28
CA LYS A 15 -2.69 6.21 -20.50
C LYS A 15 -2.61 4.68 -20.59
N ASP A 16 -2.48 3.98 -19.46
CA ASP A 16 -2.46 2.52 -19.41
C ASP A 16 -3.87 1.88 -19.47
N GLY A 17 -4.92 2.68 -19.60
CA GLY A 17 -6.32 2.23 -19.62
C GLY A 17 -6.95 2.10 -18.23
N SER A 18 -6.20 2.25 -17.15
CA SER A 18 -6.74 2.36 -15.80
C SER A 18 -7.49 3.68 -15.62
N PHE A 19 -8.31 3.80 -14.56
CA PHE A 19 -8.92 5.08 -14.22
C PHE A 19 -8.38 5.64 -12.90
N SER A 20 -8.49 6.94 -12.75
CA SER A 20 -8.17 7.67 -11.54
C SER A 20 -9.23 8.71 -11.24
N LEU A 21 -9.15 9.31 -10.07
CA LEU A 21 -10.02 10.38 -9.61
C LEU A 21 -9.23 11.67 -9.42
N VAL A 22 -9.94 12.78 -9.45
CA VAL A 22 -9.42 14.09 -9.06
C VAL A 22 -10.05 14.48 -7.74
N ASP A 23 -9.24 14.75 -6.73
CA ASP A 23 -9.69 15.44 -5.53
C ASP A 23 -9.78 16.94 -5.81
N ALA A 24 -11.00 17.46 -5.86
CA ALA A 24 -11.24 18.87 -6.16
C ALA A 24 -10.77 19.80 -5.03
N SER A 25 -10.77 19.33 -3.78
CA SER A 25 -10.37 20.13 -2.62
C SER A 25 -8.86 20.35 -2.57
N LEU A 26 -8.10 19.33 -2.93
CA LEU A 26 -6.65 19.36 -3.00
C LEU A 26 -6.14 19.81 -4.38
N ASN A 27 -7.01 19.81 -5.39
CA ASN A 27 -6.63 19.99 -6.81
C ASN A 27 -5.49 19.06 -7.20
N GLU A 28 -5.64 17.76 -6.87
CA GLU A 28 -4.64 16.72 -7.13
C GLU A 28 -5.35 15.45 -7.63
N THR A 29 -4.68 14.70 -8.53
CA THR A 29 -5.16 13.40 -8.98
C THR A 29 -4.63 12.32 -8.07
N TYR A 30 -5.45 11.29 -7.80
CA TYR A 30 -5.02 10.12 -7.02
C TYR A 30 -3.80 9.42 -7.65
N HIS A 31 -3.71 9.38 -8.98
CA HIS A 31 -2.61 8.72 -9.67
C HIS A 31 -2.09 9.58 -10.82
N ASN A 32 -0.88 9.28 -11.26
CA ASN A 32 -0.28 9.96 -12.40
C ASN A 32 -1.00 9.59 -13.71
N TRP A 33 -0.99 10.52 -14.67
CA TRP A 33 -1.58 10.36 -15.98
C TRP A 33 -1.10 9.13 -16.76
N ALA A 34 0.11 8.63 -16.46
CA ALA A 34 0.70 7.49 -17.17
C ALA A 34 0.04 6.14 -16.83
N GLY A 35 -0.61 6.03 -15.67
CA GLY A 35 -1.35 4.83 -15.31
C GLY A 35 -1.30 4.50 -13.83
N ALA A 36 -2.46 4.26 -13.25
CA ALA A 36 -2.57 3.86 -11.84
C ALA A 36 -2.04 2.44 -11.60
N PHE A 37 -2.36 1.51 -12.50
CA PHE A 37 -1.85 0.16 -12.42
C PHE A 37 -0.33 0.10 -12.62
N ALA A 38 0.19 0.80 -13.64
CA ALA A 38 1.62 0.86 -13.89
C ALA A 38 2.40 1.49 -12.73
N GLU A 39 1.83 2.49 -12.07
CA GLU A 39 2.39 3.13 -10.88
C GLU A 39 2.42 2.18 -9.69
N ALA A 40 1.29 1.52 -9.39
CA ALA A 40 1.17 0.54 -8.31
C ALA A 40 2.14 -0.64 -8.48
N MET A 41 2.24 -1.18 -9.69
CA MET A 41 3.19 -2.24 -10.01
C MET A 41 4.64 -1.82 -9.76
N GLY A 42 5.01 -0.65 -10.23
CA GLY A 42 6.43 -0.30 -10.24
C GLY A 42 6.93 0.41 -8.99
N HIS A 43 6.09 1.14 -8.26
CA HIS A 43 6.51 1.82 -7.03
C HIS A 43 6.25 0.97 -5.77
N TYR A 44 5.30 0.02 -5.82
CA TYR A 44 4.87 -0.74 -4.66
C TYR A 44 5.03 -2.24 -4.86
N ALA A 45 4.31 -2.86 -5.78
CA ALA A 45 4.24 -4.31 -5.89
C ALA A 45 5.59 -4.97 -6.22
N THR A 46 6.22 -4.57 -7.31
CA THR A 46 7.50 -5.18 -7.75
C THR A 46 8.62 -5.00 -6.72
N PRO A 47 8.89 -3.79 -6.18
CA PRO A 47 9.96 -3.63 -5.19
C PRO A 47 9.63 -4.31 -3.85
N ALA A 48 8.35 -4.41 -3.45
CA ALA A 48 7.94 -5.17 -2.28
C ALA A 48 8.28 -6.65 -2.41
N LEU A 49 7.94 -7.25 -3.55
CA LEU A 49 8.27 -8.65 -3.82
C LEU A 49 9.78 -8.89 -3.85
N ALA A 50 10.53 -8.02 -4.52
CA ALA A 50 11.99 -8.13 -4.56
C ALA A 50 12.62 -8.09 -3.17
N LEU A 51 12.07 -7.25 -2.25
CA LEU A 51 12.49 -7.18 -0.86
C LEU A 51 12.21 -8.51 -0.13
N LEU A 52 11.01 -9.04 -0.25
CA LEU A 52 10.60 -10.29 0.40
C LEU A 52 11.34 -11.51 -0.16
N GLU A 53 11.57 -11.57 -1.46
CA GLU A 53 12.34 -12.64 -2.11
C GLU A 53 13.79 -12.67 -1.62
N LYS A 54 14.41 -11.50 -1.45
CA LYS A 54 15.76 -11.37 -0.90
C LYS A 54 15.84 -11.86 0.54
N ALA A 55 14.78 -11.69 1.32
CA ALA A 55 14.70 -12.19 2.69
C ALA A 55 14.67 -13.72 2.78
N GLY A 56 14.15 -14.41 1.76
CA GLY A 56 14.26 -15.87 1.59
C GLY A 56 13.43 -16.70 2.58
N HIS A 57 12.59 -16.09 3.40
CA HIS A 57 11.83 -16.78 4.43
C HIS A 57 10.49 -17.31 3.92
N SER A 58 10.08 -18.47 4.47
CA SER A 58 8.68 -18.89 4.44
C SER A 58 7.94 -18.12 5.53
N LEU A 59 6.83 -17.47 5.19
CA LEU A 59 6.01 -16.71 6.12
C LEU A 59 4.67 -17.42 6.28
N GLU A 60 4.30 -17.76 7.51
CA GLU A 60 2.95 -18.24 7.77
C GLU A 60 1.92 -17.15 7.44
N CYS A 61 2.21 -15.93 7.85
CA CYS A 61 1.38 -14.77 7.56
C CYS A 61 2.25 -13.60 7.11
N LEU A 62 1.95 -13.04 5.94
CA LEU A 62 2.53 -11.80 5.42
C LEU A 62 1.61 -10.63 5.82
N ARG A 63 2.15 -9.65 6.53
CA ARG A 63 1.39 -8.48 7.02
C ARG A 63 1.79 -7.21 6.29
N LEU A 64 0.79 -6.56 5.72
CA LEU A 64 0.94 -5.32 4.98
C LEU A 64 0.01 -4.23 5.55
N TRP A 65 0.55 -3.03 5.77
CA TRP A 65 -0.25 -1.83 5.99
C TRP A 65 -0.31 -1.00 4.71
N ASP A 66 -1.52 -0.67 4.24
CA ASP A 66 -1.74 0.20 3.07
C ASP A 66 -2.38 1.52 3.54
N VAL A 67 -1.54 2.54 3.70
CA VAL A 67 -1.92 3.83 4.28
C VAL A 67 -2.26 4.81 3.15
N CYS A 68 -3.50 5.31 3.19
CA CYS A 68 -4.18 6.03 2.11
C CYS A 68 -4.50 5.10 0.93
N PHE A 69 -5.37 4.13 1.21
CA PHE A 69 -5.75 3.05 0.29
C PHE A 69 -6.29 3.53 -1.05
N GLY A 70 -7.02 4.65 -1.05
CA GLY A 70 -7.59 5.23 -2.26
C GLY A 70 -8.46 4.24 -3.03
N LEU A 71 -8.13 4.05 -4.30
CA LEU A 71 -8.81 3.11 -5.19
C LEU A 71 -8.32 1.64 -5.05
N GLY A 72 -7.34 1.37 -4.18
CA GLY A 72 -6.84 0.04 -3.87
C GLY A 72 -5.82 -0.53 -4.87
N TYR A 73 -5.37 0.25 -5.84
CA TYR A 73 -4.45 -0.23 -6.88
C TYR A 73 -3.18 -0.86 -6.29
N ASN A 74 -2.60 -0.29 -5.23
CA ASN A 74 -1.34 -0.78 -4.65
C ASN A 74 -1.50 -2.19 -4.08
N SER A 75 -2.50 -2.40 -3.24
CA SER A 75 -2.80 -3.73 -2.67
C SER A 75 -3.20 -4.73 -3.74
N PHE A 76 -4.07 -4.36 -4.69
CA PHE A 76 -4.52 -5.29 -5.73
C PHE A 76 -3.40 -5.67 -6.69
N ALA A 77 -2.54 -4.71 -7.08
CA ALA A 77 -1.36 -4.98 -7.89
C ALA A 77 -0.35 -5.86 -7.16
N PHE A 78 -0.17 -5.65 -5.84
CA PHE A 78 0.69 -6.48 -5.02
C PHE A 78 0.19 -7.93 -4.96
N ILE A 79 -1.10 -8.16 -4.67
CA ILE A 79 -1.70 -9.50 -4.63
C ILE A 79 -1.53 -10.19 -6.00
N GLN A 80 -1.82 -9.48 -7.10
CA GLN A 80 -1.66 -10.05 -8.44
C GLN A 80 -0.21 -10.41 -8.76
N ALA A 81 0.74 -9.53 -8.46
CA ALA A 81 2.15 -9.78 -8.69
C ALA A 81 2.67 -10.94 -7.81
N PHE A 82 2.15 -11.04 -6.57
CA PHE A 82 2.45 -12.13 -5.65
C PHE A 82 2.08 -13.50 -6.23
N LEU A 83 0.94 -13.62 -6.94
CA LEU A 83 0.52 -14.87 -7.60
C LEU A 83 1.52 -15.37 -8.65
N ALA A 84 2.30 -14.47 -9.24
CA ALA A 84 3.32 -14.80 -10.25
C ALA A 84 4.74 -14.88 -9.65
N SER A 85 4.88 -14.71 -8.33
CA SER A 85 6.19 -14.65 -7.66
C SER A 85 6.63 -16.03 -7.13
N PRO A 86 7.95 -16.23 -6.90
CA PRO A 86 8.48 -17.41 -6.20
C PRO A 86 8.04 -17.53 -4.74
N LEU A 87 7.34 -16.54 -4.20
CA LEU A 87 6.77 -16.56 -2.85
C LEU A 87 5.44 -17.29 -2.78
N LEU A 88 4.80 -17.55 -3.92
CA LEU A 88 3.59 -18.36 -3.98
C LEU A 88 3.85 -19.75 -3.39
N GLY A 89 2.98 -20.19 -2.49
CA GLY A 89 3.14 -21.43 -1.73
C GLY A 89 4.06 -21.34 -0.50
N LYS A 90 4.75 -20.19 -0.28
CA LYS A 90 5.56 -19.93 0.92
C LYS A 90 4.84 -19.07 1.95
N VAL A 91 3.73 -18.47 1.58
CA VAL A 91 2.86 -17.63 2.43
C VAL A 91 1.49 -18.30 2.48
N GLN A 92 0.98 -18.55 3.67
CA GLN A 92 -0.34 -19.18 3.86
C GLN A 92 -1.44 -18.12 3.92
N THR A 93 -1.15 -16.98 4.55
CA THR A 93 -2.11 -15.89 4.74
C THR A 93 -1.48 -14.55 4.37
N LEU A 94 -2.21 -13.72 3.66
CA LEU A 94 -1.87 -12.33 3.38
C LEU A 94 -2.91 -11.42 4.06
N GLU A 95 -2.49 -10.79 5.15
CA GLU A 95 -3.30 -9.85 5.91
C GLU A 95 -2.91 -8.41 5.56
N ILE A 96 -3.85 -7.65 5.00
CA ILE A 96 -3.67 -6.25 4.66
C ILE A 96 -4.58 -5.41 5.56
N GLN A 97 -3.98 -4.51 6.34
CA GLN A 97 -4.70 -3.45 7.03
C GLN A 97 -4.57 -2.16 6.23
N ALA A 98 -5.69 -1.63 5.79
CA ALA A 98 -5.74 -0.44 4.97
C ALA A 98 -6.55 0.66 5.67
N VAL A 99 -6.17 1.92 5.45
CA VAL A 99 -6.94 3.08 5.93
C VAL A 99 -7.21 4.03 4.80
N GLU A 100 -8.47 4.48 4.71
CA GLU A 100 -8.96 5.44 3.73
C GLU A 100 -9.92 6.42 4.42
N ILE A 101 -9.77 7.70 4.15
CA ILE A 101 -10.62 8.73 4.75
C ILE A 101 -11.97 8.86 4.04
N ASP A 102 -12.00 8.55 2.75
CA ASP A 102 -13.20 8.71 1.90
C ASP A 102 -13.93 7.39 1.67
N GLY A 103 -14.93 7.12 2.50
CA GLY A 103 -15.78 5.94 2.36
C GLY A 103 -16.61 5.89 1.07
N SER A 104 -16.72 6.99 0.32
CA SER A 104 -17.44 7.01 -0.96
C SER A 104 -16.71 6.24 -2.07
N LEU A 105 -15.43 5.90 -1.86
CA LEU A 105 -14.63 5.10 -2.79
C LEU A 105 -14.99 3.62 -2.77
N ALA A 106 -15.67 3.12 -1.75
CA ALA A 106 -15.96 1.70 -1.57
C ALA A 106 -16.63 1.00 -2.77
N PRO A 107 -17.59 1.60 -3.48
CA PRO A 107 -18.16 1.00 -4.68
C PRO A 107 -17.15 0.87 -5.84
N LEU A 108 -16.15 1.73 -5.89
CA LEU A 108 -15.17 1.78 -6.99
C LEU A 108 -14.13 0.67 -6.90
N TRP A 109 -13.91 0.06 -5.74
CA TRP A 109 -12.92 -1.04 -5.60
C TRP A 109 -13.29 -2.24 -6.47
N GLN A 110 -14.57 -2.60 -6.55
CA GLN A 110 -15.03 -3.65 -7.45
C GLN A 110 -14.88 -3.26 -8.94
N GLU A 111 -15.07 -1.98 -9.28
CA GLU A 111 -14.82 -1.48 -10.63
C GLU A 111 -13.35 -1.52 -11.00
N VAL A 112 -12.44 -1.24 -10.04
CA VAL A 112 -10.99 -1.38 -10.25
C VAL A 112 -10.64 -2.83 -10.51
N LEU A 113 -11.12 -3.76 -9.69
CA LEU A 113 -10.88 -5.19 -9.84
C LEU A 113 -11.44 -5.75 -11.17
N ALA A 114 -12.53 -5.17 -11.70
CA ALA A 114 -13.12 -5.56 -12.98
C ALA A 114 -12.30 -5.09 -14.21
N GLN A 115 -11.28 -4.25 -14.04
CA GLN A 115 -10.44 -3.80 -15.16
C GLN A 115 -9.59 -4.96 -15.72
N ALA A 116 -9.28 -4.88 -17.01
CA ALA A 116 -8.49 -5.91 -17.71
C ALA A 116 -7.12 -6.18 -17.05
N HIS A 117 -6.54 -5.17 -16.41
CA HIS A 117 -5.28 -5.29 -15.68
C HIS A 117 -5.33 -6.35 -14.57
N PHE A 118 -6.48 -6.51 -13.91
CA PHE A 118 -6.68 -7.45 -12.81
C PHE A 118 -7.34 -8.77 -13.23
N SER A 119 -7.43 -9.04 -14.56
CA SER A 119 -7.97 -10.32 -15.05
C SER A 119 -7.28 -11.54 -14.45
N PRO A 120 -5.94 -11.62 -14.31
CA PRO A 120 -5.30 -12.77 -13.67
C PRO A 120 -5.72 -12.94 -12.21
N LEU A 121 -5.82 -11.83 -11.45
CA LEU A 121 -6.27 -11.85 -10.07
C LEU A 121 -7.73 -12.35 -9.98
N MET A 122 -8.61 -11.82 -10.82
CA MET A 122 -10.03 -12.20 -10.86
C MET A 122 -10.29 -13.60 -11.43
N GLN A 123 -9.33 -14.17 -12.16
CA GLN A 123 -9.36 -15.59 -12.56
C GLN A 123 -9.01 -16.50 -11.39
N ALA A 124 -8.04 -16.13 -10.57
CA ALA A 124 -7.58 -16.92 -9.43
C ALA A 124 -8.57 -16.89 -8.25
N PHE A 125 -9.18 -15.72 -8.00
CA PHE A 125 -10.01 -15.49 -6.82
C PHE A 125 -11.44 -15.07 -7.14
N GLN A 126 -12.36 -15.49 -6.27
CA GLN A 126 -13.64 -14.84 -6.07
C GLN A 126 -13.46 -13.79 -4.95
N VAL A 127 -13.86 -12.55 -5.20
CA VAL A 127 -13.72 -11.47 -4.24
C VAL A 127 -15.07 -11.10 -3.67
N SER A 128 -15.18 -11.09 -2.36
CA SER A 128 -16.33 -10.57 -1.62
C SER A 128 -15.98 -9.26 -0.91
N GLN A 129 -16.96 -8.37 -0.78
CA GLN A 129 -16.84 -7.11 -0.04
C GLN A 129 -17.99 -7.02 0.96
N VAL A 130 -17.65 -6.91 2.23
CA VAL A 130 -18.61 -6.84 3.33
C VAL A 130 -18.35 -5.56 4.13
N GLN A 131 -19.41 -4.82 4.45
CA GLN A 131 -19.32 -3.67 5.34
C GLN A 131 -19.17 -4.17 6.78
N THR A 132 -18.25 -3.54 7.52
CA THR A 132 -17.95 -3.84 8.93
C THR A 132 -18.26 -2.62 9.80
N ALA A 133 -18.08 -2.76 11.12
CA ALA A 133 -18.26 -1.64 12.06
C ALA A 133 -17.26 -0.48 11.82
N TYR A 134 -16.11 -0.75 11.21
CA TYR A 134 -15.04 0.23 11.01
C TYR A 134 -14.79 0.61 9.56
N GLY A 135 -15.50 -0.02 8.62
CA GLY A 135 -15.29 0.20 7.19
C GLY A 135 -15.68 -1.02 6.37
N TYR A 136 -14.70 -1.69 5.74
CA TYR A 136 -14.97 -2.82 4.84
C TYR A 136 -13.94 -3.94 5.00
N LEU A 137 -14.38 -5.15 4.70
CA LEU A 137 -13.53 -6.33 4.53
C LEU A 137 -13.64 -6.82 3.09
N LEU A 138 -12.52 -6.90 2.38
CA LEU A 138 -12.40 -7.63 1.13
C LEU A 138 -11.75 -8.98 1.41
N SER A 139 -12.41 -10.06 1.02
CA SER A 139 -11.87 -11.42 1.14
C SER A 139 -11.74 -12.04 -0.24
N PHE A 140 -10.58 -12.61 -0.50
CA PHE A 140 -10.22 -13.25 -1.76
C PHE A 140 -10.18 -14.76 -1.53
N GLN A 141 -11.15 -15.48 -2.07
CA GLN A 141 -11.27 -16.92 -1.97
C GLN A 141 -10.80 -17.57 -3.29
N ALA A 142 -9.89 -18.53 -3.19
CA ALA A 142 -9.43 -19.29 -4.34
C ALA A 142 -10.63 -19.94 -5.08
N LYS A 143 -10.73 -19.74 -6.39
CA LYS A 143 -11.77 -20.39 -7.22
C LYS A 143 -11.52 -21.87 -7.44
N ASP A 144 -10.26 -22.28 -7.39
CA ASP A 144 -9.86 -23.67 -7.54
C ASP A 144 -8.98 -24.05 -6.33
N ALA A 145 -9.52 -24.93 -5.49
CA ALA A 145 -8.84 -25.41 -4.27
C ALA A 145 -7.63 -26.33 -4.57
N SER A 146 -7.41 -26.73 -5.82
CA SER A 146 -6.22 -27.49 -6.21
C SER A 146 -4.95 -26.66 -6.25
N PHE A 147 -5.07 -25.32 -6.32
CA PHE A 147 -3.94 -24.41 -6.22
C PHE A 147 -3.72 -24.00 -4.77
N ALA A 148 -2.47 -24.08 -4.30
CA ALA A 148 -2.07 -23.59 -2.98
C ALA A 148 -1.97 -22.05 -2.96
N LEU A 149 -3.12 -21.39 -3.08
CA LEU A 149 -3.23 -19.93 -2.97
C LEU A 149 -3.35 -19.54 -1.50
N PRO A 150 -2.80 -18.39 -1.08
CA PRO A 150 -2.98 -17.90 0.28
C PRO A 150 -4.42 -17.44 0.51
N ASP A 151 -4.85 -17.49 1.77
CA ASP A 151 -6.01 -16.72 2.21
C ASP A 151 -5.65 -15.23 2.20
N VAL A 152 -6.43 -14.40 1.53
CA VAL A 152 -6.16 -12.96 1.42
C VAL A 152 -7.30 -12.16 1.98
N HIS A 153 -6.98 -11.28 2.93
CA HIS A 153 -7.93 -10.37 3.57
C HIS A 153 -7.42 -8.93 3.55
N ILE A 154 -8.27 -8.00 3.14
CA ILE A 154 -8.01 -6.55 3.25
C ILE A 154 -9.04 -5.95 4.19
N HIS A 155 -8.60 -5.54 5.38
CA HIS A 155 -9.39 -4.81 6.36
C HIS A 155 -9.24 -3.32 6.12
N ILE A 156 -10.26 -2.66 5.56
CA ILE A 156 -10.22 -1.24 5.20
C ILE A 156 -10.96 -0.44 6.27
N TYR A 157 -10.23 0.42 6.98
CA TYR A 157 -10.77 1.35 7.96
C TYR A 157 -11.12 2.66 7.29
N ILE A 158 -12.39 3.10 7.42
CA ILE A 158 -12.83 4.39 6.89
C ILE A 158 -12.63 5.43 8.01
N ALA A 159 -11.46 6.05 8.02
CA ALA A 159 -11.04 7.00 9.05
C ALA A 159 -9.82 7.83 8.62
N ASP A 160 -9.48 8.85 9.40
CA ASP A 160 -8.21 9.55 9.30
C ASP A 160 -7.05 8.64 9.71
N ALA A 161 -6.04 8.51 8.86
CA ALA A 161 -4.86 7.69 9.13
C ALA A 161 -4.16 8.09 10.43
N LEU A 162 -4.09 9.37 10.77
CA LEU A 162 -3.49 9.83 12.03
C LEU A 162 -4.25 9.37 13.28
N ALA A 163 -5.54 9.11 13.15
CA ALA A 163 -6.35 8.56 14.25
C ALA A 163 -6.21 7.02 14.34
N VAL A 164 -6.00 6.34 13.22
CA VAL A 164 -5.94 4.88 13.15
C VAL A 164 -4.55 4.32 13.47
N LEU A 165 -3.49 4.94 12.98
CA LEU A 165 -2.13 4.44 13.14
C LEU A 165 -1.71 4.20 14.60
N PRO A 166 -2.01 5.07 15.59
CA PRO A 166 -1.75 4.79 17.00
C PRO A 166 -2.52 3.57 17.52
N GLN A 167 -3.77 3.38 17.08
CA GLN A 167 -4.58 2.22 17.50
C GLN A 167 -4.01 0.92 16.92
N TRP A 168 -3.56 0.95 15.68
CA TRP A 168 -2.88 -0.20 15.08
C TRP A 168 -1.60 -0.55 15.83
N LEU A 169 -0.81 0.47 16.23
CA LEU A 169 0.38 0.26 17.04
C LEU A 169 0.05 -0.46 18.37
N GLU A 170 -1.01 -0.06 19.06
CA GLU A 170 -1.42 -0.65 20.34
C GLU A 170 -1.92 -2.09 20.18
N THR A 171 -2.58 -2.41 19.07
CA THR A 171 -3.18 -3.72 18.81
C THR A 171 -2.30 -4.67 18.04
N GLN A 172 -1.18 -4.18 17.47
CA GLN A 172 -0.29 -4.97 16.62
C GLN A 172 0.51 -6.00 17.42
N ALA A 173 0.08 -7.27 17.36
CA ALA A 173 0.73 -8.36 18.09
C ALA A 173 2.01 -8.90 17.41
N SER A 174 2.19 -8.63 16.13
CA SER A 174 3.31 -9.17 15.32
C SER A 174 3.87 -8.08 14.41
N PRO A 175 5.17 -8.11 14.07
CA PRO A 175 5.75 -7.13 13.17
C PRO A 175 5.05 -7.07 11.82
N VAL A 176 5.06 -5.89 11.20
CA VAL A 176 4.54 -5.61 9.85
C VAL A 176 5.68 -5.77 8.85
N ASP A 177 5.45 -6.55 7.79
CA ASP A 177 6.49 -6.85 6.81
C ASP A 177 6.59 -5.75 5.75
N LEU A 178 5.46 -5.20 5.35
CA LEU A 178 5.39 -4.16 4.32
C LEU A 178 4.46 -3.02 4.76
N ILE A 179 4.87 -1.79 4.44
CA ILE A 179 4.01 -0.62 4.57
C ILE A 179 4.00 0.11 3.22
N PHE A 180 2.83 0.27 2.62
CA PHE A 180 2.63 1.16 1.49
C PHE A 180 2.15 2.50 2.04
N HIS A 181 2.90 3.55 1.77
CA HIS A 181 2.55 4.91 2.17
C HIS A 181 2.32 5.76 0.92
N ASP A 182 1.05 5.95 0.57
CA ASP A 182 0.62 6.59 -0.69
C ASP A 182 -0.34 7.77 -0.47
N ALA A 183 -0.01 8.62 0.49
CA ALA A 183 -0.77 9.85 0.72
C ALA A 183 -0.59 10.85 -0.44
N PHE A 184 -1.53 11.77 -0.59
CA PHE A 184 -1.36 12.94 -1.47
C PHE A 184 -0.04 13.66 -1.20
N SER A 185 0.41 14.50 -2.15
CA SER A 185 1.74 15.08 -2.11
C SER A 185 2.08 15.76 -0.77
N PRO A 186 3.36 15.72 -0.33
CA PRO A 186 3.78 16.32 0.94
C PRO A 186 3.46 17.82 1.07
N SER A 187 3.30 18.51 -0.04
CA SER A 187 2.87 19.92 -0.04
C SER A 187 1.38 20.10 0.27
N LYS A 188 0.55 19.08 0.04
CA LYS A 188 -0.89 19.11 0.25
C LYS A 188 -1.28 18.56 1.62
N VAL A 189 -0.66 17.48 2.03
CA VAL A 189 -0.94 16.78 3.30
C VAL A 189 0.33 16.56 4.12
N PRO A 190 1.05 17.64 4.51
CA PRO A 190 2.36 17.51 5.17
C PRO A 190 2.31 16.73 6.49
N HIS A 191 1.17 16.72 7.18
CA HIS A 191 0.98 15.99 8.43
C HIS A 191 1.12 14.47 8.28
N LEU A 192 0.72 13.90 7.14
CA LEU A 192 0.91 12.46 6.85
C LEU A 192 2.37 12.11 6.51
N TRP A 193 3.20 13.09 6.21
CA TRP A 193 4.62 12.93 5.88
C TRP A 193 5.54 13.34 7.03
N SER A 194 5.00 13.45 8.25
CA SER A 194 5.75 13.87 9.44
C SER A 194 6.65 12.77 9.98
N SER A 195 7.69 13.15 10.72
CA SER A 195 8.55 12.20 11.43
C SER A 195 7.76 11.33 12.42
N ASP A 196 6.66 11.82 12.97
CA ASP A 196 5.87 11.05 13.95
C ASP A 196 5.15 9.88 13.29
N VAL A 197 4.64 10.05 12.05
CA VAL A 197 4.10 8.94 11.25
C VAL A 197 5.19 7.90 10.99
N PHE A 198 6.39 8.31 10.57
CA PHE A 198 7.50 7.38 10.31
C PHE A 198 8.03 6.72 11.59
N LYS A 199 7.93 7.35 12.77
CA LYS A 199 8.23 6.70 14.06
C LYS A 199 7.26 5.57 14.40
N VAL A 200 5.96 5.76 14.10
CA VAL A 200 4.98 4.67 14.24
C VAL A 200 5.37 3.51 13.34
N TYR A 201 5.69 3.77 12.08
CA TYR A 201 6.16 2.72 11.17
C TYR A 201 7.44 2.05 11.66
N ALA A 202 8.42 2.81 12.12
CA ALA A 202 9.66 2.29 12.67
C ALA A 202 9.41 1.34 13.86
N SER A 203 8.40 1.59 14.67
CA SER A 203 8.12 0.77 15.85
C SER A 203 7.51 -0.60 15.52
N VAL A 204 6.73 -0.71 14.44
CA VAL A 204 6.03 -1.94 14.04
C VAL A 204 6.73 -2.72 12.93
N LEU A 205 7.57 -2.06 12.14
CA LEU A 205 8.21 -2.66 10.98
C LEU A 205 9.05 -3.88 11.36
N ASN A 206 8.93 -4.96 10.61
CA ASN A 206 9.73 -6.17 10.81
C ASN A 206 11.23 -5.82 10.79
N PRO A 207 12.00 -6.15 11.87
CA PRO A 207 13.37 -5.69 12.02
C PRO A 207 14.35 -6.34 11.04
N THR A 208 14.01 -7.47 10.43
CA THR A 208 14.91 -8.24 9.57
C THR A 208 14.69 -7.99 8.09
N HIS A 209 13.43 -7.86 7.66
CA HIS A 209 13.07 -7.76 6.25
C HIS A 209 12.00 -6.73 5.96
N GLY A 210 11.53 -6.00 6.98
CA GLY A 210 10.46 -5.04 6.78
C GLY A 210 10.86 -3.87 5.89
N GLY A 211 9.91 -3.37 5.09
CA GLY A 211 10.11 -2.23 4.21
C GLY A 211 8.89 -1.34 4.08
N ILE A 212 9.13 -0.03 3.98
CA ILE A 212 8.13 0.98 3.64
C ILE A 212 8.38 1.40 2.20
N LEU A 213 7.36 1.38 1.39
CA LEU A 213 7.41 1.83 0.00
C LEU A 213 6.58 3.09 -0.16
N THR A 214 7.14 4.09 -0.83
CA THR A 214 6.46 5.34 -1.14
C THR A 214 7.01 5.96 -2.42
N TYR A 215 6.14 6.66 -3.14
CA TYR A 215 6.53 7.35 -4.38
C TYR A 215 7.33 8.63 -4.14
N SER A 216 7.30 9.20 -2.95
CA SER A 216 7.82 10.53 -2.70
C SER A 216 9.31 10.52 -2.41
N LEU A 217 10.06 11.30 -3.19
CA LEU A 217 11.50 11.58 -3.00
C LEU A 217 11.74 13.02 -2.48
N ALA A 218 10.70 13.68 -1.95
CA ALA A 218 10.81 15.05 -1.45
C ALA A 218 11.82 15.14 -0.29
N ARG A 219 12.55 16.24 -0.21
CA ARG A 219 13.56 16.45 0.85
C ARG A 219 12.93 16.38 2.25
N SER A 220 11.74 16.97 2.43
CA SER A 220 11.01 16.91 3.70
C SER A 220 10.71 15.48 4.14
N VAL A 221 10.33 14.60 3.20
CA VAL A 221 10.07 13.18 3.48
C VAL A 221 11.34 12.46 3.89
N LYS A 222 12.44 12.66 3.17
CA LYS A 222 13.74 12.08 3.52
C LYS A 222 14.17 12.48 4.93
N THR A 223 14.07 13.77 5.25
CA THR A 223 14.37 14.29 6.59
C THR A 223 13.46 13.67 7.66
N ALA A 224 12.17 13.49 7.39
CA ALA A 224 11.23 12.87 8.32
C ALA A 224 11.58 11.38 8.57
N VAL A 225 11.93 10.64 7.52
CA VAL A 225 12.40 9.24 7.59
C VAL A 225 13.66 9.13 8.44
N GLU A 226 14.67 9.96 8.16
CA GLU A 226 15.95 9.99 8.90
C GLU A 226 15.73 10.37 10.38
N SER A 227 14.83 11.35 10.64
CA SER A 227 14.46 11.75 12.00
C SER A 227 13.71 10.67 12.79
N ALA A 228 13.13 9.70 12.10
CA ALA A 228 12.49 8.52 12.70
C ALA A 228 13.49 7.36 12.96
N GLY A 229 14.77 7.55 12.66
CA GLY A 229 15.81 6.52 12.82
C GLY A 229 15.78 5.45 11.73
N LEU A 230 15.17 5.76 10.59
CA LEU A 230 15.08 4.86 9.43
C LEU A 230 16.11 5.28 8.37
N VAL A 231 16.47 4.34 7.51
CA VAL A 231 17.30 4.57 6.33
C VAL A 231 16.47 4.42 5.07
N TRP A 232 16.89 5.08 4.00
CA TRP A 232 16.16 5.02 2.74
C TRP A 232 17.10 4.82 1.56
N GLU A 233 16.59 4.16 0.53
CA GLU A 233 17.24 4.06 -0.76
C GLU A 233 16.27 4.48 -1.88
N LYS A 234 16.83 5.05 -2.94
CA LYS A 234 16.08 5.41 -4.12
C LYS A 234 15.94 4.19 -5.01
N LEU A 235 14.71 3.80 -5.30
CA LEU A 235 14.41 2.77 -6.28
C LEU A 235 14.59 3.27 -7.71
N PRO A 236 14.86 2.36 -8.68
CA PRO A 236 15.00 2.72 -10.08
C PRO A 236 13.79 3.51 -10.61
N PRO A 237 14.01 4.43 -11.53
CA PRO A 237 12.91 5.16 -12.15
C PRO A 237 12.05 4.24 -13.03
N LEU A 238 10.75 4.48 -13.03
CA LEU A 238 9.81 3.87 -13.96
C LEU A 238 9.66 4.79 -15.19
N GLY A 239 10.46 4.53 -16.23
CA GLY A 239 10.40 5.28 -17.47
C GLY A 239 10.45 6.81 -17.28
N TRP A 240 9.31 7.44 -17.14
CA TRP A 240 9.11 8.89 -17.03
C TRP A 240 9.12 9.43 -15.58
N LYS A 241 9.08 8.61 -14.54
CA LYS A 241 9.11 9.05 -13.12
C LYS A 241 10.50 8.96 -12.51
N LYS A 242 10.76 9.85 -11.54
CA LYS A 242 12.06 9.96 -10.82
C LYS A 242 12.40 8.74 -9.93
N GLY A 243 11.56 7.72 -9.88
CA GLY A 243 11.66 6.56 -9.00
C GLY A 243 10.82 6.70 -7.74
N ALA A 244 10.89 5.69 -6.90
CA ALA A 244 10.24 5.60 -5.60
C ALA A 244 11.30 5.51 -4.49
N MET A 245 10.88 5.35 -3.25
CA MET A 245 11.74 5.18 -2.08
C MET A 245 11.39 3.88 -1.38
N LEU A 246 12.41 3.07 -1.09
CA LEU A 246 12.35 2.00 -0.10
C LEU A 246 12.96 2.52 1.20
N VAL A 247 12.23 2.36 2.30
CA VAL A 247 12.66 2.76 3.64
C VAL A 247 12.70 1.53 4.53
N GLN A 248 13.76 1.38 5.31
CA GLN A 248 13.99 0.23 6.18
C GLN A 248 14.56 0.65 7.53
N ARG A 249 14.57 -0.26 8.49
CA ARG A 249 15.42 -0.10 9.67
C ARG A 249 16.89 -0.19 9.28
N PRO A 250 17.79 0.55 9.92
CA PRO A 250 19.23 0.37 9.71
C PRO A 250 19.62 -1.06 10.10
N ASN A 251 20.42 -1.71 9.27
CA ASN A 251 21.00 -3.01 9.61
C ASN A 251 21.87 -2.91 10.85
N ALA A 252 21.81 -3.89 11.74
CA ALA A 252 22.55 -3.94 13.01
C ALA A 252 24.10 -3.91 12.87
N GLY A 253 24.63 -3.65 11.69
CA GLY A 253 26.07 -3.50 11.38
C GLY A 253 26.41 -2.33 10.48
N SER A 254 25.42 -1.55 10.03
CA SER A 254 25.63 -0.37 9.19
C SER A 254 25.68 0.88 10.08
N THR A 255 26.87 1.22 10.55
CA THR A 255 27.13 2.59 11.01
C THR A 255 26.82 3.53 9.86
N ALA A 256 25.95 4.51 10.11
CA ALA A 256 25.53 5.53 9.16
C ALA A 256 26.74 6.16 8.46
N ALA A 257 26.99 5.75 7.23
CA ALA A 257 27.94 6.37 6.32
C ALA A 257 27.16 7.12 5.24
N HIS A 258 26.57 8.24 5.63
CA HIS A 258 26.20 9.32 4.72
C HIS A 258 26.41 10.65 5.45
N LEU A 259 27.68 11.11 5.41
CA LEU A 259 28.03 12.52 5.53
C LEU A 259 27.93 13.19 4.15
#